data_efa02fa553a063c86a5177ea7fa01dc2
#
_entry.id   efa02fa553a063c86a5177ea7fa01dc2
#
_cell.length_a   1.000
_cell.length_b   1.000
_cell.length_c   1.000
_cell.angle_alpha   90.00
_cell.angle_beta   90.00
_cell.angle_gamma   90.00
#
_symmetry.space_group_name_H-M   'P 1'
#
loop_
_entity.id
_entity.type
_entity.pdbx_description
1 polymer ?
#
loop_
_entity_poly.entity_id
_entity_poly.type
_entity_poly.pdbx_seq_one_letter_code
_entity_poly.pdbx_strand_id
1 'polypeptide(L)'
;YQYEKNTYSDSQFLKDYMEQQPEDGSHAILTTDGGYCGMENSLLAEEKNITLVTTDLKGSEVSDHWADFEFNEDGTKLLRCAAGHEPKSSVYDKNTQNCKASFPLTTCKNCPYHSQCHPKEHRRVATIKVAMRTAFHARQQRFLKTEEFKTLAHFRNGIETVPAALRIRHHVDRMPVRGYIKTKLFFGFKVAGMNARKLIRYLTGLVKVATYPEIA
;
A
#
# COMPACT_ATOMS: atom_id res chain seq x y z
N TYR A 1 9.45 17.04 -9.02
CA TYR A 1 10.04 15.70 -8.95
C TYR A 1 10.86 15.54 -7.67
N GLN A 2 10.82 14.35 -7.09
CA GLN A 2 11.65 13.98 -5.95
C GLN A 2 12.87 13.18 -6.46
N TYR A 3 14.04 13.40 -5.86
CA TYR A 3 15.28 12.74 -6.24
C TYR A 3 16.12 12.50 -4.99
N GLU A 4 16.35 11.24 -4.68
CA GLU A 4 17.07 10.81 -3.48
C GLU A 4 18.24 9.86 -3.81
N LYS A 5 19.06 9.55 -2.81
CA LYS A 5 20.14 8.57 -2.95
C LYS A 5 19.53 7.18 -3.16
N ASN A 6 20.23 6.31 -3.88
CA ASN A 6 19.81 4.92 -4.11
C ASN A 6 19.71 4.05 -2.83
N THR A 7 20.21 4.55 -1.70
CA THR A 7 20.06 3.93 -0.38
C THR A 7 18.78 4.34 0.35
N TYR A 8 18.03 5.29 -0.21
CA TYR A 8 16.74 5.72 0.33
C TYR A 8 15.67 4.67 0.04
N SER A 9 14.87 4.30 1.03
CA SER A 9 13.88 3.24 0.83
C SER A 9 12.67 3.75 0.03
N ASP A 10 12.11 2.89 -0.82
CA ASP A 10 10.91 3.20 -1.61
C ASP A 10 9.73 3.58 -0.71
N SER A 11 9.57 2.89 0.41
CA SER A 11 8.52 3.18 1.40
C SER A 11 8.66 4.59 1.99
N GLN A 12 9.88 5.02 2.35
CA GLN A 12 10.12 6.38 2.87
C GLN A 12 9.93 7.43 1.78
N PHE A 13 10.33 7.11 0.55
CA PHE A 13 10.14 7.99 -0.60
C PHE A 13 8.66 8.30 -0.86
N LEU A 14 7.80 7.29 -0.76
CA LEU A 14 6.36 7.46 -0.86
C LEU A 14 5.80 8.29 0.30
N LYS A 15 6.25 8.01 1.53
CA LYS A 15 5.83 8.75 2.72
C LYS A 15 6.10 10.25 2.57
N ASP A 16 7.36 10.61 2.23
CA ASP A 16 7.75 12.01 2.02
C ASP A 16 6.94 12.68 0.90
N TYR A 17 6.59 11.92 -0.14
CA TYR A 17 5.74 12.42 -1.22
C TYR A 17 4.33 12.73 -0.71
N MET A 18 3.71 11.85 0.06
CA MET A 18 2.36 12.05 0.60
C MET A 18 2.31 13.18 1.63
N GLU A 19 3.35 13.33 2.46
CA GLU A 19 3.47 14.42 3.42
C GLU A 19 3.55 15.81 2.74
N GLN A 20 4.07 15.88 1.52
CA GLN A 20 4.17 17.11 0.72
C GLN A 20 2.89 17.46 -0.04
N GLN A 21 1.88 16.57 -0.06
CA GLN A 21 0.64 16.86 -0.76
C GLN A 21 -0.14 17.97 -0.01
N PRO A 22 -0.80 18.88 -0.76
CA PRO A 22 -1.61 19.92 -0.14
C PRO A 22 -2.82 19.32 0.58
N GLU A 23 -3.18 19.92 1.71
CA GLU A 23 -4.39 19.55 2.49
C GLU A 23 -5.62 20.33 1.97
N ASP A 24 -5.86 20.30 0.67
CA ASP A 24 -6.97 20.99 0.04
C ASP A 24 -8.28 20.18 -0.02
N GLY A 25 -8.25 18.97 0.58
CA GLY A 25 -9.39 18.05 0.59
C GLY A 25 -9.63 17.32 -0.73
N SER A 26 -8.78 17.51 -1.73
CA SER A 26 -8.88 16.78 -3.00
C SER A 26 -8.61 15.29 -2.77
N HIS A 27 -9.42 14.45 -3.43
CA HIS A 27 -9.17 13.01 -3.44
C HIS A 27 -8.20 12.66 -4.57
N ALA A 28 -7.18 11.87 -4.24
CA ALA A 28 -6.20 11.39 -5.22
C ALA A 28 -6.11 9.85 -5.20
N ILE A 29 -5.83 9.25 -6.35
CA ILE A 29 -5.52 7.83 -6.48
C ILE A 29 -4.06 7.69 -6.82
N LEU A 30 -3.32 6.94 -6.01
CA LEU A 30 -1.89 6.71 -6.19
C LEU A 30 -1.62 5.23 -6.36
N THR A 31 -1.19 4.83 -7.56
CA THR A 31 -0.84 3.45 -7.87
C THR A 31 0.67 3.24 -7.78
N THR A 32 1.08 2.24 -6.99
CA THR A 32 2.49 1.95 -6.71
C THR A 32 2.81 0.47 -6.93
N ASP A 33 4.09 0.11 -6.97
CA ASP A 33 4.49 -1.29 -6.92
C ASP A 33 4.62 -1.80 -5.47
N GLY A 34 4.90 -3.10 -5.31
CA GLY A 34 5.00 -3.75 -4.01
C GLY A 34 6.16 -3.26 -3.12
N GLY A 35 7.13 -2.53 -3.68
CA GLY A 35 8.22 -1.92 -2.92
C GLY A 35 7.76 -0.82 -1.98
N TYR A 36 6.64 -0.19 -2.32
CA TYR A 36 6.03 0.91 -1.57
C TYR A 36 4.97 0.44 -0.58
N CYS A 37 4.61 -0.84 -0.59
CA CYS A 37 3.59 -1.41 0.28
C CYS A 37 4.02 -1.34 1.74
N GLY A 38 3.08 -0.95 2.61
CA GLY A 38 3.26 -0.96 4.06
C GLY A 38 2.04 -0.38 4.78
N MET A 39 1.74 -0.93 5.96
CA MET A 39 0.60 -0.47 6.75
C MET A 39 0.72 1.02 7.10
N GLU A 40 1.92 1.50 7.44
CA GLU A 40 2.15 2.92 7.76
C GLU A 40 1.82 3.85 6.58
N ASN A 41 2.27 3.49 5.38
CA ASN A 41 1.96 4.26 4.17
C ASN A 41 0.47 4.25 3.84
N SER A 42 -0.22 3.14 4.09
CA SER A 42 -1.67 3.07 3.85
C SER A 42 -2.47 3.90 4.84
N LEU A 43 -2.09 3.91 6.12
CA LEU A 43 -2.72 4.77 7.13
C LEU A 43 -2.49 6.26 6.82
N LEU A 44 -1.27 6.62 6.43
CA LEU A 44 -0.96 8.00 6.02
C LEU A 44 -1.75 8.40 4.76
N ALA A 45 -1.92 7.49 3.81
CA ALA A 45 -2.71 7.74 2.61
C ALA A 45 -4.18 8.02 2.95
N GLU A 46 -4.78 7.22 3.86
CA GLU A 46 -6.15 7.44 4.35
C GLU A 46 -6.27 8.81 5.03
N GLU A 47 -5.32 9.18 5.89
CA GLU A 47 -5.27 10.49 6.56
C GLU A 47 -5.23 11.65 5.54
N LYS A 48 -4.49 11.47 4.43
CA LYS A 48 -4.33 12.47 3.38
C LYS A 48 -5.40 12.39 2.27
N ASN A 49 -6.48 11.63 2.46
CA ASN A 49 -7.52 11.41 1.46
C ASN A 49 -6.99 10.85 0.13
N ILE A 50 -5.99 9.95 0.21
CA ILE A 50 -5.35 9.30 -0.95
C ILE A 50 -5.75 7.82 -0.96
N THR A 51 -6.32 7.36 -2.07
CA THR A 51 -6.49 5.92 -2.31
C THR A 51 -5.16 5.33 -2.80
N LEU A 52 -4.44 4.64 -1.90
CA LEU A 52 -3.19 3.98 -2.23
C LEU A 52 -3.45 2.57 -2.76
N VAL A 53 -3.11 2.34 -4.03
CA VAL A 53 -3.24 1.05 -4.73
C VAL A 53 -1.85 0.46 -4.96
N THR A 54 -1.53 -0.62 -4.26
CA THR A 54 -0.27 -1.37 -4.44
C THR A 54 -0.53 -2.56 -5.36
N THR A 55 0.18 -2.62 -6.48
CA THR A 55 -0.08 -3.63 -7.55
C THR A 55 0.56 -4.98 -7.31
N ASP A 56 1.45 -5.09 -6.35
CA ASP A 56 2.08 -6.34 -5.96
C ASP A 56 2.37 -6.32 -4.47
N LEU A 57 2.20 -7.44 -3.81
CA LEU A 57 2.45 -7.57 -2.38
C LEU A 57 3.63 -8.51 -2.14
N LYS A 58 4.63 -8.00 -1.43
CA LYS A 58 5.74 -8.83 -0.96
C LYS A 58 5.30 -9.65 0.25
N GLY A 59 5.70 -10.90 0.29
CA GLY A 59 5.47 -11.80 1.42
C GLY A 59 4.67 -13.05 1.05
N SER A 60 4.46 -13.91 2.05
CA SER A 60 3.67 -15.14 1.90
C SER A 60 2.18 -14.83 1.84
N GLU A 61 1.45 -15.62 1.09
CA GLU A 61 0.00 -15.58 1.07
C GLU A 61 -0.56 -15.88 2.46
N VAL A 62 -1.50 -15.08 2.92
CA VAL A 62 -2.19 -15.26 4.19
C VAL A 62 -3.62 -15.70 3.94
N SER A 63 -4.19 -16.45 4.88
CA SER A 63 -5.57 -16.91 4.75
C SER A 63 -6.54 -15.74 4.78
N ASP A 64 -7.49 -15.74 3.86
CA ASP A 64 -8.45 -14.64 3.62
C ASP A 64 -9.28 -14.25 4.84
N HIS A 65 -9.60 -15.20 5.72
CA HIS A 65 -10.40 -14.94 6.93
C HIS A 65 -9.76 -13.91 7.89
N TRP A 66 -8.42 -13.71 7.82
CA TRP A 66 -7.76 -12.68 8.64
C TRP A 66 -8.18 -11.26 8.27
N ALA A 67 -8.69 -11.04 7.05
CA ALA A 67 -9.18 -9.73 6.61
C ALA A 67 -10.34 -9.21 7.45
N ASP A 68 -11.14 -10.10 8.02
CA ASP A 68 -12.35 -9.77 8.77
C ASP A 68 -12.11 -9.60 10.28
N PHE A 69 -10.83 -9.61 10.70
CA PHE A 69 -10.46 -9.27 12.07
C PHE A 69 -10.44 -7.76 12.27
N GLU A 70 -11.14 -7.29 13.31
CA GLU A 70 -11.24 -5.88 13.66
C GLU A 70 -10.34 -5.54 14.85
N PHE A 71 -9.54 -4.50 14.71
CA PHE A 71 -8.67 -3.97 15.75
C PHE A 71 -9.07 -2.55 16.12
N ASN A 72 -8.61 -2.08 17.28
CA ASN A 72 -8.62 -0.64 17.56
C ASN A 72 -7.62 0.10 16.65
N GLU A 73 -7.72 1.43 16.61
CA GLU A 73 -6.89 2.29 15.75
C GLU A 73 -5.39 2.04 15.91
N ASP A 74 -4.92 1.83 17.12
CA ASP A 74 -3.50 1.57 17.42
C ASP A 74 -3.06 0.13 17.13
N GLY A 75 -3.95 -0.78 16.74
CA GLY A 75 -3.65 -2.20 16.54
C GLY A 75 -3.23 -2.98 17.79
N THR A 76 -3.42 -2.38 18.97
CA THR A 76 -3.03 -2.96 20.28
C THR A 76 -4.09 -3.81 20.92
N LYS A 77 -5.31 -3.80 20.40
CA LYS A 77 -6.45 -4.56 20.90
C LYS A 77 -7.25 -5.15 19.77
N LEU A 78 -7.50 -6.46 19.85
CA LEU A 78 -8.47 -7.12 18.98
C LEU A 78 -9.88 -6.82 19.51
N LEU A 79 -10.75 -6.32 18.63
CA LEU A 79 -12.15 -6.00 18.94
C LEU A 79 -13.07 -7.16 18.56
N ARG A 80 -12.90 -7.72 17.34
CA ARG A 80 -13.70 -8.84 16.84
C ARG A 80 -12.86 -9.80 15.99
N CYS A 81 -13.22 -11.09 16.04
CA CYS A 81 -12.66 -12.08 15.13
C CYS A 81 -13.47 -12.18 13.83
N ALA A 82 -13.00 -12.96 12.85
CA ALA A 82 -13.66 -13.15 11.56
C ALA A 82 -15.13 -13.63 11.65
N ALA A 83 -15.50 -14.33 12.70
CA ALA A 83 -16.88 -14.73 12.95
C ALA A 83 -17.72 -13.68 13.71
N GLY A 84 -17.20 -12.48 13.91
CA GLY A 84 -17.88 -11.37 14.60
C GLY A 84 -17.89 -11.47 16.13
N HIS A 85 -17.21 -12.45 16.72
CA HIS A 85 -17.18 -12.61 18.18
C HIS A 85 -16.18 -11.70 18.85
N GLU A 86 -16.58 -11.10 19.96
CA GLU A 86 -15.71 -10.28 20.82
C GLU A 86 -14.87 -11.17 21.75
N PRO A 87 -13.57 -10.89 21.91
CA PRO A 87 -12.74 -11.64 22.84
C PRO A 87 -13.06 -11.29 24.29
N LYS A 88 -12.99 -12.28 25.20
CA LYS A 88 -13.06 -12.04 26.65
C LYS A 88 -11.89 -11.19 27.15
N SER A 89 -10.74 -11.33 26.53
CA SER A 89 -9.55 -10.51 26.80
C SER A 89 -8.69 -10.41 25.55
N SER A 90 -8.06 -9.27 25.37
CA SER A 90 -7.05 -9.03 24.34
C SER A 90 -5.85 -8.37 24.99
N VAL A 91 -4.68 -9.00 24.88
CA VAL A 91 -3.42 -8.51 25.44
C VAL A 91 -2.41 -8.33 24.31
N TYR A 92 -1.82 -7.16 24.22
CA TYR A 92 -0.82 -6.84 23.23
C TYR A 92 0.59 -7.17 23.74
N ASP A 93 1.33 -7.90 22.95
CA ASP A 93 2.74 -8.18 23.18
C ASP A 93 3.60 -7.27 22.29
N LYS A 94 4.28 -6.33 22.93
CA LYS A 94 5.13 -5.35 22.25
C LYS A 94 6.30 -5.98 21.50
N ASN A 95 6.85 -7.08 22.00
CA ASN A 95 8.03 -7.73 21.41
C ASN A 95 7.67 -8.41 20.08
N THR A 96 6.53 -9.07 20.02
CA THR A 96 6.06 -9.78 18.83
C THR A 96 5.08 -8.98 17.98
N GLN A 97 4.62 -7.83 18.49
CA GLN A 97 3.58 -6.99 17.88
C GLN A 97 2.29 -7.76 17.57
N ASN A 98 1.95 -8.73 18.42
CA ASN A 98 0.75 -9.54 18.27
C ASN A 98 -0.25 -9.26 19.41
N CYS A 99 -1.53 -9.30 19.08
CA CYS A 99 -2.60 -9.39 20.05
C CYS A 99 -2.86 -10.85 20.38
N LYS A 100 -2.79 -11.21 21.67
CA LYS A 100 -3.22 -12.50 22.20
C LYS A 100 -4.66 -12.34 22.70
N ALA A 101 -5.62 -12.87 21.95
CA ALA A 101 -7.03 -12.77 22.26
C ALA A 101 -7.58 -14.11 22.77
N SER A 102 -8.42 -14.07 23.80
CA SER A 102 -9.03 -15.26 24.40
C SER A 102 -10.55 -15.23 24.19
N PHE A 103 -11.09 -16.37 23.76
CA PHE A 103 -12.51 -16.58 23.49
C PHE A 103 -13.05 -17.76 24.31
N PRO A 104 -14.37 -17.89 24.54
CA PRO A 104 -14.95 -19.11 25.08
C PRO A 104 -14.60 -20.32 24.20
N LEU A 105 -14.21 -21.43 24.79
CA LEU A 105 -13.84 -22.64 24.03
C LEU A 105 -14.99 -23.14 23.14
N THR A 106 -16.22 -23.11 23.67
CA THR A 106 -17.43 -23.50 22.92
C THR A 106 -17.67 -22.69 21.69
N THR A 107 -17.41 -21.37 21.76
CA THR A 107 -17.55 -20.45 20.62
C THR A 107 -16.55 -20.79 19.52
N CYS A 108 -15.28 -21.03 19.86
CA CYS A 108 -14.27 -21.36 18.87
C CYS A 108 -14.45 -22.77 18.28
N LYS A 109 -14.86 -23.78 19.09
CA LYS A 109 -15.09 -25.14 18.57
C LYS A 109 -16.20 -25.25 17.55
N ASN A 110 -17.23 -24.43 17.69
CA ASN A 110 -18.37 -24.39 16.75
C ASN A 110 -18.20 -23.35 15.62
N CYS A 111 -17.03 -22.72 15.53
CA CYS A 111 -16.75 -21.65 14.56
C CYS A 111 -16.36 -22.24 13.20
N PRO A 112 -16.92 -21.73 12.07
CA PRO A 112 -16.55 -22.18 10.73
C PRO A 112 -15.09 -21.93 10.39
N TYR A 113 -14.44 -20.97 11.06
CA TYR A 113 -13.02 -20.62 10.86
C TYR A 113 -12.07 -21.37 11.83
N HIS A 114 -12.58 -22.33 12.63
CA HIS A 114 -11.75 -23.02 13.61
C HIS A 114 -10.48 -23.65 13.02
N SER A 115 -10.63 -24.35 11.89
CA SER A 115 -9.53 -25.00 11.16
C SER A 115 -8.54 -24.02 10.51
N GLN A 116 -8.93 -22.77 10.28
CA GLN A 116 -8.09 -21.74 9.69
C GLN A 116 -7.40 -20.88 10.75
N CYS A 117 -8.09 -20.59 11.84
CA CYS A 117 -7.56 -19.81 12.96
C CYS A 117 -6.54 -20.59 13.80
N HIS A 118 -6.62 -21.94 13.81
CA HIS A 118 -5.80 -22.82 14.66
C HIS A 118 -5.68 -22.31 16.11
N PRO A 119 -6.81 -22.09 16.83
CA PRO A 119 -6.77 -21.54 18.18
C PRO A 119 -6.09 -22.53 19.14
N LYS A 120 -5.25 -22.02 20.04
CA LYS A 120 -4.70 -22.82 21.12
C LYS A 120 -5.78 -23.07 22.15
N GLU A 121 -6.24 -24.31 22.26
CA GLU A 121 -7.29 -24.71 23.20
C GLU A 121 -6.76 -24.93 24.63
N HIS A 122 -7.48 -24.42 25.58
CA HIS A 122 -7.32 -24.64 27.02
C HIS A 122 -8.62 -25.14 27.61
N ARG A 123 -8.62 -25.50 28.90
CA ARG A 123 -9.79 -26.14 29.56
C ARG A 123 -11.11 -25.37 29.35
N ARG A 124 -11.12 -24.04 29.35
CA ARG A 124 -12.34 -23.21 29.26
C ARG A 124 -12.25 -22.12 28.19
N VAL A 125 -11.08 -21.89 27.61
CA VAL A 125 -10.83 -20.80 26.64
C VAL A 125 -10.02 -21.31 25.47
N ALA A 126 -10.22 -20.68 24.32
CA ALA A 126 -9.40 -20.80 23.15
C ALA A 126 -8.64 -19.47 22.93
N THR A 127 -7.38 -19.54 22.59
CA THR A 127 -6.52 -18.36 22.42
C THR A 127 -6.00 -18.26 21.00
N ILE A 128 -6.12 -17.09 20.40
CA ILE A 128 -5.57 -16.77 19.07
C ILE A 128 -4.50 -15.72 19.25
N LYS A 129 -3.42 -15.81 18.46
CA LYS A 129 -2.41 -14.78 18.31
C LYS A 129 -2.49 -14.20 16.90
N VAL A 130 -2.72 -12.91 16.79
CA VAL A 130 -2.85 -12.23 15.51
C VAL A 130 -2.29 -10.81 15.61
N ALA A 131 -1.63 -10.35 14.55
CA ALA A 131 -1.17 -8.96 14.42
C ALA A 131 -2.13 -8.19 13.51
N MET A 132 -2.30 -6.89 13.77
CA MET A 132 -3.06 -6.00 12.87
C MET A 132 -2.49 -6.02 11.45
N ARG A 133 -1.14 -6.08 11.31
CA ARG A 133 -0.48 -6.21 10.00
C ARG A 133 -0.92 -7.44 9.20
N THR A 134 -1.27 -8.56 9.87
CA THR A 134 -1.77 -9.78 9.20
C THR A 134 -3.16 -9.55 8.63
N ALA A 135 -4.04 -8.91 9.40
CA ALA A 135 -5.38 -8.53 8.94
C ALA A 135 -5.30 -7.51 7.78
N PHE A 136 -4.43 -6.53 7.91
CA PHE A 136 -4.17 -5.56 6.85
C PHE A 136 -3.70 -6.26 5.56
N HIS A 137 -2.70 -7.14 5.65
CA HIS A 137 -2.17 -7.87 4.49
C HIS A 137 -3.24 -8.75 3.82
N ALA A 138 -4.10 -9.42 4.61
CA ALA A 138 -5.22 -10.20 4.09
C ALA A 138 -6.25 -9.31 3.34
N ARG A 139 -6.57 -8.11 3.86
CA ARG A 139 -7.44 -7.14 3.18
C ARG A 139 -6.83 -6.68 1.86
N GLN A 140 -5.54 -6.38 1.84
CA GLN A 140 -4.82 -6.01 0.61
C GLN A 140 -4.85 -7.17 -0.42
N GLN A 141 -4.58 -8.41 -0.01
CA GLN A 141 -4.69 -9.57 -0.90
C GLN A 141 -6.11 -9.78 -1.44
N ARG A 142 -7.13 -9.55 -0.61
CA ARG A 142 -8.54 -9.59 -1.03
C ARG A 142 -8.83 -8.51 -2.08
N PHE A 143 -8.34 -7.29 -1.87
CA PHE A 143 -8.50 -6.18 -2.80
C PHE A 143 -7.84 -6.47 -4.16
N LEU A 144 -6.65 -7.08 -4.21
CA LEU A 144 -5.98 -7.47 -5.46
C LEU A 144 -6.82 -8.40 -6.36
N LYS A 145 -7.81 -9.09 -5.81
CA LYS A 145 -8.70 -10.00 -6.53
C LYS A 145 -9.95 -9.32 -7.11
N THR A 146 -10.16 -8.03 -6.82
CA THR A 146 -11.33 -7.27 -7.27
C THR A 146 -11.19 -6.75 -8.70
N GLU A 147 -12.31 -6.49 -9.38
CA GLU A 147 -12.33 -5.84 -10.69
C GLU A 147 -11.89 -4.38 -10.61
N GLU A 148 -12.20 -3.71 -9.49
CA GLU A 148 -11.73 -2.35 -9.21
C GLU A 148 -10.19 -2.30 -9.26
N PHE A 149 -9.51 -3.21 -8.55
CA PHE A 149 -8.06 -3.30 -8.59
C PHE A 149 -7.54 -3.52 -10.02
N LYS A 150 -8.13 -4.41 -10.80
CA LYS A 150 -7.70 -4.68 -12.19
C LYS A 150 -7.77 -3.42 -13.05
N THR A 151 -8.81 -2.63 -12.87
CA THR A 151 -9.00 -1.35 -13.56
C THR A 151 -7.89 -0.37 -13.16
N LEU A 152 -7.63 -0.20 -11.87
CA LEU A 152 -6.61 0.71 -11.34
C LEU A 152 -5.19 0.25 -11.71
N ALA A 153 -4.91 -1.04 -11.64
CA ALA A 153 -3.61 -1.61 -12.03
C ALA A 153 -3.29 -1.39 -13.51
N HIS A 154 -4.30 -1.36 -14.38
CA HIS A 154 -4.11 -1.09 -15.80
C HIS A 154 -3.47 0.30 -16.05
N PHE A 155 -3.84 1.31 -15.26
CA PHE A 155 -3.22 2.65 -15.36
C PHE A 155 -1.73 2.64 -15.02
N ARG A 156 -1.30 1.79 -14.08
CA ARG A 156 0.12 1.67 -13.74
C ARG A 156 0.97 1.18 -14.92
N ASN A 157 0.45 0.31 -15.76
CA ASN A 157 1.21 -0.23 -16.90
C ASN A 157 1.71 0.87 -17.84
N GLY A 158 1.01 2.00 -17.92
CA GLY A 158 1.42 3.18 -18.67
C GLY A 158 2.63 3.91 -18.07
N ILE A 159 2.83 3.81 -16.76
CA ILE A 159 3.90 4.54 -16.05
C ILE A 159 5.28 3.99 -16.42
N GLU A 160 5.41 2.69 -16.67
CA GLU A 160 6.68 2.05 -17.03
C GLU A 160 7.29 2.62 -18.32
N THR A 161 6.46 3.24 -19.17
CA THR A 161 6.93 3.94 -20.36
C THR A 161 7.74 5.21 -20.03
N VAL A 162 7.52 5.82 -18.86
CA VAL A 162 8.21 7.05 -18.44
C VAL A 162 9.68 6.80 -18.10
N PRO A 163 10.03 5.84 -17.20
CA PRO A 163 11.42 5.45 -16.96
C PRO A 163 12.12 4.98 -18.24
N ALA A 164 11.44 4.19 -19.07
CA ALA A 164 11.99 3.73 -20.34
C ALA A 164 12.30 4.92 -21.29
N ALA A 165 11.40 5.88 -21.41
CA ALA A 165 11.62 7.09 -22.21
C ALA A 165 12.77 7.95 -21.67
N LEU A 166 12.87 8.13 -20.35
CA LEU A 166 13.96 8.85 -19.71
C LEU A 166 15.30 8.16 -19.94
N ARG A 167 15.34 6.83 -19.87
CA ARG A 167 16.55 6.04 -20.11
C ARG A 167 16.97 6.03 -21.57
N ILE A 168 16.06 5.71 -22.50
CA ILE A 168 16.34 5.49 -23.91
C ILE A 168 16.48 6.83 -24.68
N ARG A 169 15.56 7.79 -24.44
CA ARG A 169 15.48 9.04 -25.21
C ARG A 169 16.25 10.19 -24.57
N HIS A 170 16.35 10.19 -23.24
CA HIS A 170 16.97 11.28 -22.50
C HIS A 170 18.30 10.88 -21.84
N HIS A 171 18.72 9.61 -21.99
CA HIS A 171 20.02 9.07 -21.54
C HIS A 171 20.33 9.40 -20.08
N VAL A 172 19.33 9.25 -19.18
CA VAL A 172 19.50 9.57 -17.75
C VAL A 172 20.42 8.59 -17.02
N ASP A 173 20.70 7.43 -17.59
CA ASP A 173 21.66 6.42 -17.13
C ASP A 173 23.12 6.76 -17.52
N ARG A 174 23.32 7.70 -18.42
CA ARG A 174 24.63 8.14 -18.92
C ARG A 174 24.84 9.64 -18.74
N MET A 175 24.64 10.12 -17.50
CA MET A 175 24.77 11.54 -17.22
C MET A 175 26.25 11.95 -17.21
N PRO A 176 26.63 13.06 -17.92
CA PRO A 176 28.01 13.53 -18.00
C PRO A 176 28.47 14.27 -16.73
N VAL A 177 27.70 14.21 -15.66
CA VAL A 177 27.94 14.92 -14.40
C VAL A 177 28.06 13.93 -13.24
N ARG A 178 28.82 14.31 -12.21
CA ARG A 178 29.00 13.51 -11.00
C ARG A 178 28.68 14.33 -9.75
N GLY A 179 28.26 13.63 -8.69
CA GLY A 179 27.88 14.21 -7.40
C GLY A 179 26.39 14.54 -7.33
N TYR A 180 25.81 14.38 -6.11
CA TYR A 180 24.39 14.42 -5.86
C TYR A 180 23.70 15.66 -6.44
N ILE A 181 24.19 16.86 -6.14
CA ILE A 181 23.56 18.11 -6.56
C ILE A 181 23.54 18.24 -8.09
N LYS A 182 24.67 17.99 -8.75
CA LYS A 182 24.78 18.12 -10.22
C LYS A 182 23.90 17.08 -10.91
N THR A 183 23.87 15.85 -10.39
CA THR A 183 23.05 14.77 -10.94
C THR A 183 21.57 15.07 -10.76
N LYS A 184 21.16 15.56 -9.58
CA LYS A 184 19.77 15.98 -9.30
C LYS A 184 19.30 17.07 -10.26
N LEU A 185 20.12 18.11 -10.46
CA LEU A 185 19.80 19.21 -11.39
C LEU A 185 19.71 18.71 -12.84
N PHE A 186 20.69 17.93 -13.28
CA PHE A 186 20.72 17.39 -14.64
C PHE A 186 19.52 16.49 -14.93
N PHE A 187 19.18 15.60 -14.00
CA PHE A 187 17.98 14.76 -14.07
C PHE A 187 16.70 15.62 -14.15
N GLY A 188 16.60 16.65 -13.30
CA GLY A 188 15.47 17.58 -13.29
C GLY A 188 15.27 18.27 -14.63
N PHE A 189 16.34 18.75 -15.29
CA PHE A 189 16.25 19.33 -16.63
C PHE A 189 15.78 18.30 -17.68
N LYS A 190 16.19 17.03 -17.58
CA LYS A 190 15.68 15.97 -18.49
C LYS A 190 14.18 15.72 -18.30
N VAL A 191 13.72 15.67 -17.04
CA VAL A 191 12.28 15.55 -16.72
C VAL A 191 11.50 16.76 -17.23
N ALA A 192 12.00 17.98 -16.98
CA ALA A 192 11.37 19.21 -17.46
C ALA A 192 11.26 19.23 -18.98
N GLY A 193 12.33 18.87 -19.69
CA GLY A 193 12.34 18.78 -21.15
C GLY A 193 11.37 17.73 -21.69
N MET A 194 11.25 16.58 -21.02
CA MET A 194 10.26 15.57 -21.37
C MET A 194 8.83 16.09 -21.19
N ASN A 195 8.55 16.76 -20.08
CA ASN A 195 7.22 17.31 -19.80
C ASN A 195 6.85 18.44 -20.74
N ALA A 196 7.79 19.36 -21.03
CA ALA A 196 7.58 20.42 -22.01
C ALA A 196 7.25 19.84 -23.40
N ARG A 197 7.96 18.79 -23.83
CA ARG A 197 7.64 18.11 -25.10
C ARG A 197 6.25 17.48 -25.11
N LYS A 198 5.81 16.86 -23.99
CA LYS A 198 4.45 16.31 -23.85
C LYS A 198 3.41 17.41 -23.93
N LEU A 199 3.64 18.52 -23.23
CA LEU A 199 2.74 19.68 -23.24
C LEU A 199 2.61 20.28 -24.66
N ILE A 200 3.73 20.49 -25.37
CA ILE A 200 3.69 20.99 -26.74
C ILE A 200 2.88 20.06 -27.65
N ARG A 201 3.10 18.74 -27.55
CA ARG A 201 2.34 17.74 -28.35
C ARG A 201 0.85 17.75 -28.04
N TYR A 202 0.49 17.96 -26.77
CA TYR A 202 -0.91 18.12 -26.37
C TYR A 202 -1.53 19.40 -26.96
N LEU A 203 -0.86 20.53 -26.80
CA LEU A 203 -1.32 21.82 -27.32
C LEU A 203 -1.41 21.86 -28.85
N THR A 204 -0.58 21.08 -29.54
CA THR A 204 -0.62 20.94 -31.00
C THR A 204 -1.59 19.87 -31.51
N GLY A 205 -2.37 19.23 -30.62
CA GLY A 205 -3.32 18.18 -30.96
C GLY A 205 -2.73 16.84 -31.38
N LEU A 206 -1.39 16.68 -31.26
CA LEU A 206 -0.69 15.43 -31.62
C LEU A 206 -0.87 14.30 -30.60
N VAL A 207 -1.37 14.61 -29.42
CA VAL A 207 -1.64 13.64 -28.35
C VAL A 207 -2.92 14.05 -27.63
N LYS A 208 -3.87 13.11 -27.48
CA LYS A 208 -5.01 13.28 -26.58
C LYS A 208 -4.62 12.93 -25.16
N VAL A 209 -5.11 13.66 -24.17
CA VAL A 209 -5.00 13.24 -22.75
C VAL A 209 -5.89 12.04 -22.53
N ALA A 210 -5.38 11.01 -21.90
CA ALA A 210 -6.23 9.92 -21.42
C ALA A 210 -7.16 10.48 -20.33
N THR A 211 -8.45 10.41 -20.57
CA THR A 211 -9.46 10.70 -19.54
C THR A 211 -9.53 9.51 -18.61
N TYR A 212 -9.41 9.76 -17.32
CA TYR A 212 -9.64 8.71 -16.33
C TYR A 212 -11.14 8.40 -16.27
N PRO A 213 -11.53 7.13 -16.14
CA PRO A 213 -12.93 6.82 -15.85
C PRO A 213 -13.28 7.44 -14.50
N GLU A 214 -14.43 8.10 -14.43
CA GLU A 214 -15.00 8.52 -13.15
C GLU A 214 -15.29 7.25 -12.34
N ILE A 215 -14.62 7.10 -11.21
CA ILE A 215 -14.90 6.02 -10.27
C ILE A 215 -16.08 6.54 -9.43
N ALA A 216 -17.24 5.94 -9.65
CA ALA A 216 -18.48 6.27 -8.93
C ALA A 216 -18.43 5.79 -7.48
#